data_1e5483059b2538c6105663a17c6597a1
#
_entry.id   1e5483059b2538c6105663a17c6597a1
#
_cell.length_a   1.000
_cell.length_b   1.000
_cell.length_c   1.000
_cell.angle_alpha   90.00
_cell.angle_beta   90.00
_cell.angle_gamma   90.00
#
_symmetry.space_group_name_H-M   'P 1'
#
loop_
_entity.id
_entity.type
_entity.pdbx_description
1 polymer ?
#
loop_
_entity_poly.entity_id
_entity_poly.type
_entity_poly.pdbx_seq_one_letter_code
_entity_poly.pdbx_strand_id
1 'polypeptide(L)'
;QSAQEIQEIFEINYVTPVELTRYYLTQMLENKKGTIINMCSIASSLAGGGGHAYTSSKHALAGFTKQLALNYAETGIQVFGIAPGAVKTAMTAADFEPGGLADWVASETPIKRWIEPEEVAEVSLFLASGKASAMQGQILTIDGGWSLK
;
A
#
# COMPACT_ATOMS: atom_id res chain seq x y z
N GLN A 1 5.30 -20.20 -8.51
CA GLN A 1 6.38 -19.19 -8.36
C GLN A 1 7.67 -19.89 -7.92
N SER A 2 8.76 -19.64 -8.62
CA SER A 2 10.09 -20.10 -8.25
C SER A 2 10.63 -19.38 -7.01
N ALA A 3 11.68 -19.93 -6.37
CA ALA A 3 12.33 -19.25 -5.25
C ALA A 3 12.90 -17.88 -5.63
N GLN A 4 13.40 -17.74 -6.88
CA GLN A 4 13.92 -16.48 -7.38
C GLN A 4 12.79 -15.43 -7.55
N GLU A 5 11.65 -15.79 -8.14
CA GLU A 5 10.49 -14.88 -8.27
C GLU A 5 9.98 -14.43 -6.89
N ILE A 6 9.92 -15.33 -5.91
CA ILE A 6 9.53 -14.99 -4.54
C ILE A 6 10.50 -13.96 -3.96
N GLN A 7 11.80 -14.18 -4.11
CA GLN A 7 12.83 -13.28 -3.60
C GLN A 7 12.75 -11.89 -4.26
N GLU A 8 12.57 -11.82 -5.57
CA GLU A 8 12.42 -10.56 -6.32
C GLU A 8 11.19 -9.77 -5.86
N ILE A 9 10.05 -10.45 -5.64
CA ILE A 9 8.84 -9.81 -5.14
C ILE A 9 9.05 -9.24 -3.73
N PHE A 10 9.71 -9.98 -2.84
CA PHE A 10 10.01 -9.48 -1.50
C PHE A 10 11.02 -8.34 -1.52
N GLU A 11 12.02 -8.39 -2.40
CA GLU A 11 13.00 -7.32 -2.56
C GLU A 11 12.31 -6.00 -2.94
N ILE A 12 11.42 -6.04 -3.93
CA ILE A 12 10.72 -4.84 -4.39
C ILE A 12 9.68 -4.36 -3.38
N ASN A 13 8.84 -5.27 -2.85
CA ASN A 13 7.66 -4.89 -2.08
C ASN A 13 7.93 -4.66 -0.60
N TYR A 14 9.03 -5.20 -0.06
CA TYR A 14 9.33 -5.13 1.36
C TYR A 14 10.72 -4.59 1.66
N VAL A 15 11.79 -5.22 1.14
CA VAL A 15 13.17 -4.84 1.49
C VAL A 15 13.48 -3.42 1.03
N THR A 16 13.17 -3.08 -0.22
CA THR A 16 13.39 -1.73 -0.76
C THR A 16 12.67 -0.63 0.04
N PRO A 17 11.37 -0.72 0.38
CA PRO A 17 10.72 0.22 1.28
C PRO A 17 11.36 0.35 2.66
N VAL A 18 11.83 -0.75 3.24
CA VAL A 18 12.55 -0.75 4.52
C VAL A 18 13.86 0.01 4.40
N GLU A 19 14.67 -0.26 3.36
CA GLU A 19 15.96 0.40 3.15
C GLU A 19 15.79 1.89 2.84
N LEU A 20 14.82 2.28 2.02
CA LEU A 20 14.50 3.69 1.79
C LEU A 20 14.08 4.39 3.09
N THR A 21 13.26 3.74 3.91
CA THR A 21 12.88 4.26 5.22
C THR A 21 14.11 4.49 6.10
N ARG A 22 14.99 3.49 6.21
CA ARG A 22 16.23 3.60 7.00
C ARG A 22 17.11 4.76 6.53
N TYR A 23 17.23 4.94 5.23
CA TYR A 23 18.05 5.99 4.66
C TYR A 23 17.55 7.41 5.04
N TYR A 24 16.24 7.66 4.93
CA TYR A 24 15.68 8.98 5.21
C TYR A 24 15.33 9.22 6.68
N LEU A 25 15.17 8.17 7.47
CA LEU A 25 14.72 8.25 8.86
C LEU A 25 15.66 9.08 9.74
N THR A 26 16.98 8.98 9.53
CA THR A 26 17.97 9.76 10.30
C THR A 26 17.72 11.26 10.16
N GLN A 27 17.55 11.74 8.93
CA GLN A 27 17.27 13.16 8.67
C GLN A 27 15.90 13.60 9.22
N MET A 28 14.89 12.72 9.13
CA MET A 28 13.57 13.00 9.70
C MET A 28 13.62 13.13 11.22
N LEU A 29 14.41 12.28 11.89
CA LEU A 29 14.61 12.33 13.34
C LEU A 29 15.35 13.60 13.79
N GLU A 30 16.41 13.99 13.08
CA GLU A 30 17.13 15.23 13.34
C GLU A 30 16.22 16.46 13.21
N ASN A 31 15.38 16.47 12.19
CA ASN A 31 14.42 17.55 11.93
C ASN A 31 13.16 17.48 12.81
N LYS A 32 12.96 16.38 13.55
CA LYS A 32 11.73 16.07 14.30
C LYS A 32 10.45 16.21 13.47
N LYS A 33 10.56 15.88 12.20
CA LYS A 33 9.48 16.03 11.22
C LYS A 33 9.70 15.07 10.06
N GLY A 34 8.66 14.34 9.69
CA GLY A 34 8.64 13.46 8.53
C GLY A 34 7.30 12.80 8.35
N THR A 35 7.00 12.41 7.13
CA THR A 35 5.84 11.57 6.83
C THR A 35 6.28 10.42 5.94
N ILE A 36 5.95 9.21 6.35
CA ILE A 36 6.22 7.97 5.63
C ILE A 36 4.86 7.37 5.26
N ILE A 37 4.66 7.12 3.97
CA ILE A 37 3.43 6.50 3.47
C ILE A 37 3.84 5.26 2.66
N ASN A 38 3.55 4.09 3.20
CA ASN A 38 3.84 2.83 2.54
C ASN A 38 2.67 2.41 1.63
N MET A 39 2.97 2.12 0.38
CA MET A 39 1.99 1.60 -0.57
C MET A 39 1.77 0.10 -0.30
N CYS A 40 0.82 -0.18 0.58
CA CYS A 40 0.33 -1.52 0.88
C CYS A 40 -0.59 -2.05 -0.24
N SER A 41 -1.58 -2.84 0.10
CA SER A 41 -2.62 -3.37 -0.79
C SER A 41 -3.74 -3.94 0.07
N ILE A 42 -4.93 -4.16 -0.47
CA ILE A 42 -5.92 -5.03 0.19
C ILE A 42 -5.35 -6.42 0.46
N ALA A 43 -4.39 -6.87 -0.36
CA ALA A 43 -3.60 -8.09 -0.13
C ALA A 43 -2.72 -8.03 1.13
N SER A 44 -2.68 -6.92 1.85
CA SER A 44 -2.02 -6.81 3.16
C SER A 44 -2.87 -7.38 4.32
N SER A 45 -4.14 -7.66 4.06
CA SER A 45 -5.10 -8.19 5.05
C SER A 45 -6.02 -9.28 4.51
N LEU A 46 -6.08 -9.43 3.17
CA LEU A 46 -6.92 -10.42 2.50
C LEU A 46 -6.05 -11.37 1.68
N ALA A 47 -6.55 -12.58 1.45
CA ALA A 47 -6.05 -13.45 0.41
C ALA A 47 -6.72 -13.10 -0.93
N GLY A 48 -6.10 -13.48 -2.06
CA GLY A 48 -6.67 -13.26 -3.38
C GLY A 48 -5.63 -12.88 -4.42
N GLY A 49 -5.82 -11.78 -5.12
CA GLY A 49 -4.98 -11.38 -6.25
C GLY A 49 -3.48 -11.29 -5.98
N GLY A 50 -2.66 -11.62 -6.98
CA GLY A 50 -1.19 -11.46 -6.94
C GLY A 50 -0.40 -12.68 -6.47
N GLY A 51 -1.05 -13.74 -5.98
CA GLY A 51 -0.38 -14.97 -5.54
C GLY A 51 0.28 -14.86 -4.16
N HIS A 52 0.86 -15.99 -3.70
CA HIS A 52 1.33 -16.10 -2.32
C HIS A 52 2.52 -15.18 -1.98
N ALA A 53 3.49 -15.00 -2.88
CA ALA A 53 4.63 -14.13 -2.61
C ALA A 53 4.21 -12.66 -2.50
N TYR A 54 3.35 -12.19 -3.41
CA TYR A 54 2.81 -10.82 -3.35
C TYR A 54 2.01 -10.60 -2.07
N THR A 55 1.05 -11.47 -1.78
CA THR A 55 0.23 -11.37 -0.56
C THR A 55 1.09 -11.36 0.69
N SER A 56 2.06 -12.29 0.80
CA SER A 56 2.96 -12.35 1.95
C SER A 56 3.82 -11.10 2.08
N SER A 57 4.37 -10.58 0.97
CA SER A 57 5.19 -9.35 0.99
C SER A 57 4.38 -8.12 1.41
N LYS A 58 3.12 -8.02 0.99
CA LYS A 58 2.23 -6.92 1.39
C LYS A 58 1.77 -7.01 2.84
N HIS A 59 1.57 -8.21 3.39
CA HIS A 59 1.38 -8.41 4.83
C HIS A 59 2.62 -7.99 5.63
N ALA A 60 3.82 -8.34 5.15
CA ALA A 60 5.08 -7.94 5.78
C ALA A 60 5.22 -6.41 5.81
N LEU A 61 4.93 -5.72 4.70
CA LEU A 61 4.96 -4.26 4.62
C LEU A 61 3.94 -3.59 5.56
N ALA A 62 2.74 -4.16 5.68
CA ALA A 62 1.74 -3.67 6.63
C ALA A 62 2.20 -3.82 8.09
N GLY A 63 2.80 -4.96 8.43
CA GLY A 63 3.40 -5.18 9.75
C GLY A 63 4.52 -4.18 10.05
N PHE A 64 5.43 -3.99 9.09
CA PHE A 64 6.51 -3.00 9.18
C PHE A 64 5.95 -1.58 9.40
N THR A 65 4.94 -1.17 8.63
CA THR A 65 4.28 0.14 8.76
C THR A 65 3.77 0.39 10.17
N LYS A 66 3.04 -0.57 10.74
CA LYS A 66 2.48 -0.48 12.09
C LYS A 66 3.58 -0.42 13.15
N GLN A 67 4.60 -1.28 13.04
CA GLN A 67 5.71 -1.30 14.00
C GLN A 67 6.52 -0.01 13.93
N LEU A 68 6.79 0.50 12.74
CA LEU A 68 7.50 1.77 12.55
C LEU A 68 6.71 2.93 13.16
N ALA A 69 5.40 2.98 12.94
CA ALA A 69 4.52 3.99 13.51
C ALA A 69 4.57 4.01 15.04
N LEU A 70 4.55 2.83 15.67
CA LEU A 70 4.65 2.70 17.12
C LEU A 70 6.01 3.17 17.63
N ASN A 71 7.10 2.77 16.97
CA ASN A 71 8.46 3.09 17.41
C ASN A 71 8.75 4.60 17.37
N TYR A 72 8.13 5.33 16.45
CA TYR A 72 8.43 6.75 16.21
C TYR A 72 7.28 7.70 16.54
N ALA A 73 6.24 7.23 17.24
CA ALA A 73 5.05 8.03 17.57
C ALA A 73 5.35 9.35 18.29
N GLU A 74 6.36 9.37 19.15
CA GLU A 74 6.73 10.54 19.98
C GLU A 74 7.78 11.45 19.31
N THR A 75 8.25 11.11 18.11
CA THR A 75 9.40 11.79 17.48
C THR A 75 9.00 12.90 16.51
N GLY A 76 7.71 13.10 16.26
CA GLY A 76 7.21 14.01 15.23
C GLY A 76 7.16 13.40 13.82
N ILE A 77 7.45 12.10 13.68
CA ILE A 77 7.35 11.36 12.42
C ILE A 77 6.00 10.67 12.35
N GLN A 78 5.29 10.91 11.24
CA GLN A 78 4.01 10.27 10.93
C GLN A 78 4.24 9.09 9.98
N VAL A 79 3.61 7.97 10.26
CA VAL A 79 3.73 6.76 9.43
C VAL A 79 2.34 6.22 9.13
N PHE A 80 2.07 6.00 7.85
CA PHE A 80 0.79 5.50 7.34
C PHE A 80 1.00 4.41 6.30
N GLY A 81 -0.04 3.64 6.06
CA GLY A 81 -0.18 2.79 4.88
C GLY A 81 -1.39 3.21 4.05
N ILE A 82 -1.34 2.93 2.76
CA ILE A 82 -2.50 2.97 1.87
C ILE A 82 -2.64 1.58 1.29
N ALA A 83 -3.84 1.03 1.33
CA ALA A 83 -4.18 -0.32 0.85
C ALA A 83 -5.18 -0.23 -0.32
N PRO A 84 -4.71 0.01 -1.55
CA PRO A 84 -5.57 0.04 -2.71
C PRO A 84 -6.12 -1.35 -3.07
N GLY A 85 -7.32 -1.36 -3.66
CA GLY A 85 -7.87 -2.50 -4.40
C GLY A 85 -7.42 -2.50 -5.86
N ALA A 86 -8.35 -2.72 -6.78
CA ALA A 86 -8.09 -2.72 -8.21
C ALA A 86 -7.97 -1.28 -8.73
N VAL A 87 -6.74 -0.84 -8.98
CA VAL A 87 -6.43 0.49 -9.53
C VAL A 87 -6.01 0.35 -10.99
N LYS A 88 -6.51 1.23 -11.84
CA LYS A 88 -6.21 1.28 -13.27
C LYS A 88 -4.84 1.90 -13.50
N THR A 89 -3.83 1.08 -13.72
CA THR A 89 -2.43 1.49 -13.90
C THR A 89 -1.75 0.68 -15.00
N ALA A 90 -0.51 1.02 -15.32
CA ALA A 90 0.30 0.21 -16.25
C ALA A 90 0.48 -1.24 -15.76
N MET A 91 0.51 -1.48 -14.45
CA MET A 91 0.60 -2.83 -13.88
C MET A 91 -0.62 -3.69 -14.20
N THR A 92 -1.79 -3.09 -14.32
CA THR A 92 -3.09 -3.77 -14.58
C THR A 92 -3.54 -3.62 -16.03
N ALA A 93 -2.69 -3.13 -16.93
CA ALA A 93 -3.04 -2.89 -18.33
C ALA A 93 -3.54 -4.16 -19.05
N ALA A 94 -2.96 -5.32 -18.73
CA ALA A 94 -3.36 -6.59 -19.31
C ALA A 94 -4.81 -6.99 -19.00
N ASP A 95 -5.38 -6.50 -17.90
CA ASP A 95 -6.78 -6.77 -17.54
C ASP A 95 -7.76 -6.09 -18.51
N PHE A 96 -7.32 -5.02 -19.20
CA PHE A 96 -8.13 -4.25 -20.15
C PHE A 96 -7.98 -4.71 -21.60
N GLU A 97 -7.10 -5.69 -21.87
CA GLU A 97 -6.96 -6.29 -23.17
C GLU A 97 -8.08 -7.31 -23.45
N PRO A 98 -8.33 -7.68 -24.72
CA PRO A 98 -9.34 -8.68 -25.07
C PRO A 98 -9.12 -10.01 -24.31
N GLY A 99 -10.12 -10.42 -23.55
CA GLY A 99 -10.06 -11.61 -22.69
C GLY A 99 -9.50 -11.35 -21.28
N GLY A 100 -9.18 -10.11 -20.94
CA GLY A 100 -8.79 -9.69 -19.60
C GLY A 100 -9.96 -9.65 -18.59
N LEU A 101 -9.67 -9.29 -17.37
CA LEU A 101 -10.61 -9.38 -16.25
C LEU A 101 -11.27 -8.03 -15.89
N ALA A 102 -11.07 -6.97 -16.70
CA ALA A 102 -11.52 -5.61 -16.33
C ALA A 102 -13.01 -5.54 -16.00
N ASP A 103 -13.86 -6.11 -16.87
CA ASP A 103 -15.31 -6.10 -16.69
C ASP A 103 -15.74 -6.93 -15.48
N TRP A 104 -15.11 -8.07 -15.26
CA TRP A 104 -15.38 -8.93 -14.11
C TRP A 104 -15.00 -8.21 -12.81
N VAL A 105 -13.79 -7.62 -12.73
CA VAL A 105 -13.34 -6.87 -11.55
C VAL A 105 -14.27 -5.70 -11.28
N ALA A 106 -14.67 -4.95 -12.29
CA ALA A 106 -15.63 -3.85 -12.15
C ALA A 106 -16.99 -4.37 -11.64
N SER A 107 -17.49 -5.47 -12.18
CA SER A 107 -18.77 -6.05 -11.77
C SER A 107 -18.77 -6.57 -10.33
N GLU A 108 -17.63 -7.09 -9.88
CA GLU A 108 -17.44 -7.58 -8.51
C GLU A 108 -17.15 -6.48 -7.49
N THR A 109 -16.59 -5.35 -7.91
CA THR A 109 -16.37 -4.21 -7.02
C THR A 109 -17.71 -3.54 -6.68
N PRO A 110 -18.05 -3.28 -5.41
CA PRO A 110 -19.31 -2.64 -5.05
C PRO A 110 -19.60 -1.32 -5.76
N ILE A 111 -18.58 -0.47 -5.97
CA ILE A 111 -18.75 0.80 -6.72
C ILE A 111 -18.86 0.60 -8.24
N LYS A 112 -18.81 -0.65 -8.74
CA LYS A 112 -19.00 -1.05 -10.14
C LYS A 112 -18.00 -0.43 -11.14
N ARG A 113 -16.82 -0.13 -10.68
CA ARG A 113 -15.71 0.37 -11.50
C ARG A 113 -14.36 0.08 -10.87
N TRP A 114 -13.30 0.27 -11.64
CA TRP A 114 -11.94 0.37 -11.14
C TRP A 114 -11.74 1.71 -10.42
N ILE A 115 -10.72 1.73 -9.57
CA ILE A 115 -10.24 2.93 -8.88
C ILE A 115 -9.28 3.65 -9.82
N GLU A 116 -9.41 4.97 -9.92
CA GLU A 116 -8.45 5.78 -10.67
C GLU A 116 -7.23 6.11 -9.79
N PRO A 117 -6.02 6.21 -10.36
CA PRO A 117 -4.80 6.53 -9.61
C PRO A 117 -4.91 7.85 -8.81
N GLU A 118 -5.65 8.82 -9.32
CA GLU A 118 -5.90 10.12 -8.69
C GLU A 118 -6.62 9.96 -7.35
N GLU A 119 -7.53 8.99 -7.21
CA GLU A 119 -8.24 8.74 -5.96
C GLU A 119 -7.28 8.26 -4.86
N VAL A 120 -6.25 7.50 -5.22
CA VAL A 120 -5.18 7.08 -4.30
C VAL A 120 -4.25 8.26 -3.98
N ALA A 121 -3.94 9.08 -4.98
CA ALA A 121 -3.10 10.27 -4.83
C ALA A 121 -3.72 11.31 -3.88
N GLU A 122 -5.02 11.55 -3.95
CA GLU A 122 -5.73 12.47 -3.04
C GLU A 122 -5.63 12.04 -1.57
N VAL A 123 -5.76 10.75 -1.30
CA VAL A 123 -5.56 10.22 0.06
C VAL A 123 -4.10 10.37 0.50
N SER A 124 -3.15 10.11 -0.40
CA SER A 124 -1.72 10.30 -0.13
C SER A 124 -1.41 11.76 0.22
N LEU A 125 -1.99 12.70 -0.53
CA LEU A 125 -1.85 14.14 -0.27
C LEU A 125 -2.43 14.55 1.08
N PHE A 126 -3.60 14.03 1.44
CA PHE A 126 -4.19 14.25 2.76
C PHE A 126 -3.28 13.75 3.89
N LEU A 127 -2.75 12.52 3.77
CA LEU A 127 -1.84 11.97 4.78
C LEU A 127 -0.53 12.77 4.89
N ALA A 128 0.00 13.25 3.77
CA ALA A 128 1.22 14.05 3.73
C ALA A 128 1.02 15.49 4.25
N SER A 129 -0.21 15.99 4.33
CA SER A 129 -0.53 17.38 4.69
C SER A 129 -0.28 17.73 6.16
N GLY A 130 0.01 16.76 7.03
CA GLY A 130 0.09 16.93 8.48
C GLY A 130 -1.26 16.95 9.21
N LYS A 131 -2.38 16.91 8.49
CA LYS A 131 -3.74 16.93 9.08
C LYS A 131 -4.20 15.57 9.63
N ALA A 132 -3.44 14.52 9.34
CA ALA A 132 -3.76 13.14 9.71
C ALA A 132 -3.01 12.64 10.96
N SER A 133 -2.44 13.52 11.79
CA SER A 133 -1.54 13.14 12.88
C SER A 133 -2.14 12.17 13.90
N ALA A 134 -3.45 12.26 14.16
CA ALA A 134 -4.15 11.33 15.05
C ALA A 134 -4.37 9.92 14.43
N MET A 135 -4.07 9.76 13.13
CA MET A 135 -4.22 8.49 12.41
C MET A 135 -2.93 7.67 12.35
N GLN A 136 -1.97 7.94 13.23
CA GLN A 136 -0.67 7.27 13.29
C GLN A 136 -0.80 5.73 13.19
N GLY A 137 -0.08 5.13 12.27
CA GLY A 137 -0.07 3.69 12.04
C GLY A 137 -1.27 3.11 11.30
N GLN A 138 -2.23 3.94 10.90
CA GLN A 138 -3.37 3.48 10.13
C GLN A 138 -2.97 3.08 8.71
N ILE A 139 -3.60 2.02 8.22
CA ILE A 139 -3.54 1.57 6.83
C ILE A 139 -4.92 1.81 6.23
N LEU A 140 -5.02 2.81 5.36
CA LEU A 140 -6.29 3.23 4.77
C LEU A 140 -6.59 2.39 3.53
N THR A 141 -7.71 1.71 3.56
CA THR A 141 -8.20 0.93 2.42
C THR A 141 -8.91 1.82 1.41
N ILE A 142 -8.54 1.69 0.14
CA ILE A 142 -9.14 2.38 -1.01
C ILE A 142 -9.46 1.32 -2.05
N ASP A 143 -10.57 0.63 -1.90
CA ASP A 143 -10.87 -0.58 -2.67
C ASP A 143 -12.28 -0.63 -3.29
N GLY A 144 -12.99 0.50 -3.25
CA GLY A 144 -14.34 0.57 -3.77
C GLY A 144 -15.35 -0.34 -3.07
N GLY A 145 -15.03 -0.76 -1.84
CA GLY A 145 -15.84 -1.65 -1.02
C GLY A 145 -15.56 -3.14 -1.24
N TRP A 146 -14.52 -3.49 -1.98
CA TRP A 146 -14.16 -4.89 -2.25
C TRP A 146 -14.05 -5.72 -0.98
N SER A 147 -13.43 -5.20 0.06
CA SER A 147 -13.20 -5.89 1.34
C SER A 147 -14.41 -5.95 2.27
N LEU A 148 -15.57 -5.44 1.86
CA LEU A 148 -16.80 -5.47 2.64
C LEU A 148 -17.65 -6.73 2.40
N LYS A 149 -17.25 -7.60 1.50
CA LYS A 149 -18.00 -8.82 1.11
C LYS A 149 -17.23 -10.10 1.45
#